data_cfc730e98e4cff78c78615112880fec1
#
_entry.id   cfc730e98e4cff78c78615112880fec1
#
_cell.length_a   1.000
_cell.length_b   1.000
_cell.length_c   1.000
_cell.angle_alpha   90.00
_cell.angle_beta   90.00
_cell.angle_gamma   90.00
#
_symmetry.space_group_name_H-M   'P 1'
#
loop_
_entity.id
_entity.type
_entity.pdbx_description
1 polymer ?
#
loop_
_entity_poly.entity_id
_entity_poly.type
_entity_poly.pdbx_seq_one_letter_code
_entity_poly.pdbx_strand_id
1 'polypeptide(L)'
;MISNARVIRAAVIIVLLICVGTQTGACGTMTEQELKARIEQATSGFKDITMVGVVTYKNKKAIARIDSNYARLYDFKSATVSFKDPDKLRMDGKLGMVKFEYIVNGWIKIVRAPTIRFTKREDFTGDPAKLQDAFDLGIVTPALWLNRRIEVLDDPEAAANGEIKIRLYWPKGDMMLLAWLDEKDLWLKRFEKRTGDGTLQLKVLYMNPRKVGGVIWMPTTVEIYSADGEKAGTSEYTDIKVNTGLPDSLFE
;
A
#
# COMPACT_ATOMS: atom_id res chain seq x y z
N MET A 1 66.68 -0.53 -69.93
CA MET A 1 67.17 -1.22 -68.76
C MET A 1 66.28 -0.94 -67.62
N ILE A 2 65.69 -1.93 -67.11
CA ILE A 2 64.49 -1.95 -66.27
C ILE A 2 64.88 -1.96 -64.81
N SER A 3 64.37 -1.03 -63.99
CA SER A 3 64.52 -1.09 -62.56
C SER A 3 63.14 -1.17 -61.91
N ASN A 4 62.87 -2.33 -61.30
CA ASN A 4 61.71 -2.66 -60.56
C ASN A 4 61.78 -2.06 -59.13
N ALA A 5 60.88 -1.09 -58.82
CA ALA A 5 60.66 -0.63 -57.42
C ALA A 5 59.47 -1.37 -56.86
N ARG A 6 59.66 -2.25 -55.93
CA ARG A 6 58.60 -2.90 -55.12
C ARG A 6 58.12 -1.96 -54.05
N VAL A 7 56.87 -1.61 -54.14
CA VAL A 7 56.14 -0.85 -53.10
C VAL A 7 55.67 -1.86 -52.04
N ILE A 8 56.22 -1.77 -50.85
CA ILE A 8 55.78 -2.51 -49.65
C ILE A 8 54.59 -1.69 -49.04
N ARG A 9 53.40 -2.23 -49.12
CA ARG A 9 52.24 -1.71 -48.39
C ARG A 9 52.25 -2.26 -46.97
N ALA A 10 52.55 -1.43 -45.98
CA ALA A 10 52.40 -1.75 -44.57
C ALA A 10 50.89 -1.64 -44.20
N ALA A 11 50.30 -2.77 -43.90
CA ALA A 11 48.95 -2.82 -43.33
C ALA A 11 49.00 -2.50 -41.83
N VAL A 12 48.49 -1.35 -41.44
CA VAL A 12 48.31 -1.00 -40.02
C VAL A 12 47.02 -1.66 -39.54
N ILE A 13 47.15 -2.72 -38.75
CA ILE A 13 46.05 -3.37 -38.04
C ILE A 13 45.79 -2.56 -36.79
N ILE A 14 44.69 -1.75 -36.79
CA ILE A 14 44.17 -1.11 -35.59
C ILE A 14 43.35 -2.16 -34.84
N VAL A 15 43.92 -2.69 -33.75
CA VAL A 15 43.19 -3.53 -32.79
C VAL A 15 42.38 -2.60 -31.90
N LEU A 16 41.10 -2.48 -32.21
CA LEU A 16 40.13 -1.83 -31.30
C LEU A 16 39.88 -2.78 -30.12
N LEU A 17 40.56 -2.51 -28.99
CA LEU A 17 40.22 -3.10 -27.70
C LEU A 17 38.87 -2.53 -27.26
N ILE A 18 37.79 -3.28 -27.54
CA ILE A 18 36.48 -3.02 -26.92
C ILE A 18 36.62 -3.46 -25.46
N CYS A 19 36.89 -2.52 -24.57
CA CYS A 19 36.69 -2.72 -23.14
C CYS A 19 35.17 -2.87 -22.90
N VAL A 20 34.70 -4.12 -22.91
CA VAL A 20 33.41 -4.45 -22.32
C VAL A 20 33.58 -4.29 -20.80
N GLY A 21 33.37 -3.07 -20.34
CA GLY A 21 33.19 -2.80 -18.92
C GLY A 21 31.97 -3.56 -18.45
N THR A 22 32.18 -4.70 -17.81
CA THR A 22 31.17 -5.30 -16.95
C THR A 22 30.91 -4.28 -15.84
N GLN A 23 29.90 -3.42 -16.05
CA GLN A 23 29.30 -2.70 -14.95
C GLN A 23 28.69 -3.77 -14.04
N THR A 24 29.48 -4.23 -13.07
CA THR A 24 28.92 -4.80 -11.85
C THR A 24 28.11 -3.66 -11.22
N GLY A 25 26.83 -3.59 -11.58
CA GLY A 25 25.91 -2.71 -10.93
C GLY A 25 25.97 -3.04 -9.45
N ALA A 26 26.62 -2.17 -8.66
CA ALA A 26 26.35 -2.13 -7.25
C ALA A 26 24.82 -2.01 -7.16
N CYS A 27 24.17 -3.01 -6.60
CA CYS A 27 22.76 -2.95 -6.27
C CYS A 27 22.63 -1.85 -5.23
N GLY A 28 22.54 -0.60 -5.70
CA GLY A 28 22.36 0.56 -4.85
C GLY A 28 20.97 0.42 -4.21
N THR A 29 20.90 0.60 -2.91
CA THR A 29 19.64 0.64 -2.17
C THR A 29 18.71 1.65 -2.86
N MET A 30 17.50 1.20 -3.21
CA MET A 30 16.49 2.06 -3.85
C MET A 30 16.26 3.31 -3.00
N THR A 31 16.31 4.47 -3.62
CA THR A 31 16.03 5.74 -2.93
C THR A 31 14.53 5.96 -2.75
N GLU A 32 14.16 6.81 -1.79
CA GLU A 32 12.76 7.23 -1.60
C GLU A 32 12.17 7.86 -2.88
N GLN A 33 12.96 8.69 -3.58
CA GLN A 33 12.52 9.35 -4.81
C GLN A 33 12.27 8.35 -5.95
N GLU A 34 13.13 7.35 -6.09
CA GLU A 34 12.95 6.28 -7.08
C GLU A 34 11.70 5.46 -6.76
N LEU A 35 11.49 5.08 -5.50
CA LEU A 35 10.29 4.37 -5.09
C LEU A 35 9.03 5.17 -5.39
N LYS A 36 9.02 6.47 -5.03
CA LYS A 36 7.91 7.37 -5.30
C LYS A 36 7.60 7.46 -6.79
N ALA A 37 8.60 7.68 -7.63
CA ALA A 37 8.43 7.76 -9.09
C ALA A 37 7.88 6.44 -9.68
N ARG A 38 8.35 5.29 -9.19
CA ARG A 38 7.82 3.98 -9.61
C ARG A 38 6.36 3.80 -9.23
N ILE A 39 5.96 4.18 -8.01
CA ILE A 39 4.58 4.12 -7.56
C ILE A 39 3.70 5.08 -8.37
N GLU A 40 4.13 6.32 -8.61
CA GLU A 40 3.42 7.29 -9.45
C GLU A 40 3.18 6.74 -10.86
N GLN A 41 4.18 6.12 -11.46
CA GLN A 41 4.04 5.48 -12.77
C GLN A 41 3.09 4.29 -12.73
N ALA A 42 3.23 3.40 -11.72
CA ALA A 42 2.44 2.18 -11.61
C ALA A 42 0.96 2.45 -11.34
N THR A 43 0.62 3.58 -10.71
CA THR A 43 -0.75 3.95 -10.31
C THR A 43 -1.31 5.17 -11.05
N SER A 44 -0.64 5.64 -12.11
CA SER A 44 -0.96 6.88 -12.83
C SER A 44 -2.39 6.96 -13.37
N GLY A 45 -3.05 5.83 -13.60
CA GLY A 45 -4.44 5.78 -14.05
C GLY A 45 -5.48 5.56 -12.96
N PHE A 46 -5.06 5.40 -11.70
CA PHE A 46 -5.97 5.13 -10.59
C PHE A 46 -6.66 6.40 -10.11
N LYS A 47 -7.98 6.33 -9.94
CA LYS A 47 -8.82 7.44 -9.45
C LYS A 47 -9.74 7.03 -8.32
N ASP A 48 -10.41 5.90 -8.47
CA ASP A 48 -11.37 5.40 -7.49
C ASP A 48 -11.50 3.88 -7.57
N ILE A 49 -12.04 3.29 -6.52
CA ILE A 49 -12.33 1.86 -6.42
C ILE A 49 -13.59 1.63 -5.59
N THR A 50 -14.37 0.62 -6.01
CA THR A 50 -15.42 0.03 -5.20
C THR A 50 -15.17 -1.47 -5.05
N MET A 51 -15.51 -2.02 -3.88
CA MET A 51 -15.39 -3.44 -3.61
C MET A 51 -16.32 -3.87 -2.48
N VAL A 52 -16.51 -5.15 -2.32
CA VAL A 52 -17.19 -5.74 -1.16
C VAL A 52 -16.14 -6.45 -0.31
N GLY A 53 -15.99 -6.00 0.92
CA GLY A 53 -15.19 -6.69 1.93
C GLY A 53 -16.07 -7.69 2.68
N VAL A 54 -15.63 -8.95 2.77
CA VAL A 54 -16.32 -10.04 3.47
C VAL A 54 -15.43 -10.58 4.57
N VAL A 55 -15.92 -10.64 5.80
CA VAL A 55 -15.21 -11.26 6.93
C VAL A 55 -15.42 -12.76 6.87
N THR A 56 -14.34 -13.52 6.61
CA THR A 56 -14.37 -14.99 6.51
C THR A 56 -13.88 -15.70 7.76
N TYR A 57 -13.09 -15.01 8.59
CA TYR A 57 -12.63 -15.53 9.89
C TYR A 57 -12.56 -14.41 10.93
N LYS A 58 -12.91 -14.72 12.19
CA LYS A 58 -12.85 -13.81 13.33
C LYS A 58 -12.55 -14.54 14.63
N ASN A 59 -11.48 -14.12 15.30
CA ASN A 59 -11.16 -14.49 16.67
C ASN A 59 -11.39 -13.29 17.60
N LYS A 60 -12.51 -13.29 18.32
CA LYS A 60 -12.92 -12.16 19.17
C LYS A 60 -11.88 -11.82 20.25
N LYS A 61 -11.20 -12.82 20.84
CA LYS A 61 -10.20 -12.59 21.88
C LYS A 61 -8.95 -11.94 21.32
N ALA A 62 -8.44 -12.42 20.18
CA ALA A 62 -7.28 -11.85 19.52
C ALA A 62 -7.56 -10.42 19.02
N ILE A 63 -8.74 -10.17 18.40
CA ILE A 63 -9.13 -8.83 17.96
C ILE A 63 -9.21 -7.83 19.12
N ALA A 64 -9.77 -8.24 20.26
CA ALA A 64 -9.90 -7.36 21.42
C ALA A 64 -8.55 -6.89 21.98
N ARG A 65 -7.46 -7.68 21.75
CA ARG A 65 -6.09 -7.28 22.12
C ARG A 65 -5.47 -6.25 21.19
N ILE A 66 -5.98 -6.13 19.96
CA ILE A 66 -5.49 -5.15 18.98
C ILE A 66 -6.07 -3.77 19.30
N ASP A 67 -7.37 -3.61 19.14
CA ASP A 67 -8.12 -2.37 19.37
C ASP A 67 -9.62 -2.62 19.28
N SER A 68 -10.40 -1.88 20.06
CA SER A 68 -11.87 -1.95 20.08
C SER A 68 -12.50 -1.56 18.73
N ASN A 69 -11.85 -0.69 17.93
CA ASN A 69 -12.36 -0.29 16.63
C ASN A 69 -12.23 -1.43 15.61
N TYR A 70 -11.11 -2.16 15.63
CA TYR A 70 -10.97 -3.38 14.82
C TYR A 70 -12.02 -4.42 15.20
N ALA A 71 -12.32 -4.59 16.48
CA ALA A 71 -13.36 -5.52 16.93
C ALA A 71 -14.71 -5.20 16.29
N ARG A 72 -15.07 -3.92 16.21
CA ARG A 72 -16.33 -3.46 15.59
C ARG A 72 -16.35 -3.64 14.07
N LEU A 73 -15.25 -3.38 13.38
CA LEU A 73 -15.15 -3.59 11.92
C LEU A 73 -15.39 -5.06 11.57
N TYR A 74 -14.86 -5.98 12.36
CA TYR A 74 -15.05 -7.42 12.16
C TYR A 74 -16.43 -7.95 12.64
N ASP A 75 -17.29 -7.10 13.20
CA ASP A 75 -18.70 -7.46 13.46
C ASP A 75 -19.55 -7.37 12.19
N PHE A 76 -19.13 -6.63 11.18
CA PHE A 76 -19.78 -6.64 9.87
C PHE A 76 -19.44 -7.97 9.16
N LYS A 77 -20.45 -8.68 8.71
CA LYS A 77 -20.25 -9.88 7.87
C LYS A 77 -19.70 -9.47 6.50
N SER A 78 -20.21 -8.37 5.98
CA SER A 78 -19.74 -7.74 4.74
C SER A 78 -20.00 -6.25 4.78
N ALA A 79 -19.17 -5.50 4.04
CA ALA A 79 -19.35 -4.07 3.82
C ALA A 79 -18.98 -3.72 2.38
N THR A 80 -19.75 -2.81 1.78
CA THR A 80 -19.34 -2.16 0.53
C THR A 80 -18.35 -1.07 0.88
N VAL A 81 -17.19 -1.09 0.23
CA VAL A 81 -16.12 -0.09 0.39
C VAL A 81 -16.01 0.70 -0.90
N SER A 82 -16.05 2.01 -0.79
CA SER A 82 -15.82 2.96 -1.88
C SER A 82 -14.66 3.87 -1.48
N PHE A 83 -13.66 3.96 -2.31
CA PHE A 83 -12.51 4.85 -2.09
C PHE A 83 -12.27 5.70 -3.33
N LYS A 84 -12.01 6.98 -3.12
CA LYS A 84 -11.59 7.92 -4.17
C LYS A 84 -10.31 8.60 -3.72
N ASP A 85 -9.28 8.45 -4.53
CA ASP A 85 -7.96 9.02 -4.27
C ASP A 85 -8.05 10.55 -4.18
N PRO A 86 -7.33 11.20 -3.25
CA PRO A 86 -6.32 10.62 -2.36
C PRO A 86 -6.85 10.20 -0.97
N ASP A 87 -8.02 10.66 -0.52
CA ASP A 87 -8.39 10.67 0.90
C ASP A 87 -9.89 10.54 1.19
N LYS A 88 -10.68 10.04 0.23
CA LYS A 88 -12.12 9.85 0.42
C LYS A 88 -12.45 8.37 0.53
N LEU A 89 -12.99 7.97 1.67
CA LEU A 89 -13.39 6.59 1.95
C LEU A 89 -14.85 6.56 2.41
N ARG A 90 -15.61 5.60 1.93
CA ARG A 90 -16.93 5.25 2.44
C ARG A 90 -17.03 3.75 2.62
N MET A 91 -17.58 3.33 3.76
CA MET A 91 -17.91 1.95 4.05
C MET A 91 -19.38 1.88 4.47
N ASP A 92 -20.14 1.05 3.75
CA ASP A 92 -21.55 0.79 4.04
C ASP A 92 -21.72 -0.67 4.48
N GLY A 93 -22.23 -0.88 5.68
CA GLY A 93 -22.40 -2.22 6.23
C GLY A 93 -23.66 -2.34 7.10
N LYS A 94 -23.93 -3.57 7.57
CA LYS A 94 -25.04 -3.84 8.48
C LYS A 94 -24.57 -4.63 9.69
N LEU A 95 -25.03 -4.24 10.87
CA LEU A 95 -24.96 -5.01 12.11
C LEU A 95 -26.37 -5.44 12.48
N GLY A 96 -26.70 -6.71 12.23
CA GLY A 96 -28.10 -7.16 12.31
C GLY A 96 -28.99 -6.38 11.36
N MET A 97 -29.98 -5.66 11.92
CA MET A 97 -30.92 -4.82 11.15
C MET A 97 -30.47 -3.36 11.03
N VAL A 98 -29.42 -2.95 11.73
CA VAL A 98 -28.95 -1.56 11.74
C VAL A 98 -27.97 -1.35 10.58
N LYS A 99 -28.25 -0.38 9.72
CA LYS A 99 -27.32 0.10 8.69
C LYS A 99 -26.31 1.04 9.32
N PHE A 100 -25.07 0.91 8.93
CA PHE A 100 -23.98 1.81 9.30
C PHE A 100 -23.31 2.35 8.04
N GLU A 101 -23.00 3.63 8.09
CA GLU A 101 -22.17 4.33 7.11
C GLU A 101 -20.98 4.92 7.85
N TYR A 102 -19.80 4.59 7.38
CA TYR A 102 -18.56 5.18 7.84
C TYR A 102 -17.94 5.94 6.68
N ILE A 103 -17.76 7.25 6.84
CA ILE A 103 -17.32 8.14 5.77
C ILE A 103 -16.10 8.92 6.27
N VAL A 104 -15.05 8.99 5.45
CA VAL A 104 -13.92 9.89 5.60
C VAL A 104 -13.83 10.74 4.35
N ASN A 105 -13.72 12.04 4.52
CA ASN A 105 -13.50 13.00 3.45
C ASN A 105 -12.41 13.98 3.92
N GLY A 106 -11.17 13.68 3.55
CA GLY A 106 -10.01 14.37 4.07
C GLY A 106 -9.94 14.28 5.60
N TRP A 107 -10.00 15.41 6.26
CA TRP A 107 -9.91 15.54 7.72
C TRP A 107 -11.20 15.24 8.47
N ILE A 108 -12.30 15.01 7.76
CA ILE A 108 -13.64 14.83 8.37
C ILE A 108 -14.01 13.36 8.34
N LYS A 109 -14.36 12.84 9.52
CA LYS A 109 -14.97 11.52 9.67
C LYS A 109 -16.42 11.65 10.09
N ILE A 110 -17.28 10.88 9.45
CA ILE A 110 -18.72 10.80 9.76
C ILE A 110 -19.08 9.33 9.98
N VAL A 111 -19.76 9.06 11.07
CA VAL A 111 -20.37 7.76 11.34
C VAL A 111 -21.87 7.96 11.45
N ARG A 112 -22.62 7.26 10.60
CA ARG A 112 -24.09 7.32 10.60
C ARG A 112 -24.69 5.93 10.87
N ALA A 113 -25.76 5.90 11.60
CA ALA A 113 -26.64 4.74 11.71
C ALA A 113 -28.09 5.22 11.47
N PRO A 114 -28.49 5.38 10.20
CA PRO A 114 -29.77 5.99 9.84
C PRO A 114 -30.99 5.28 10.46
N THR A 115 -30.93 3.97 10.61
CA THR A 115 -32.00 3.14 11.20
C THR A 115 -32.36 3.58 12.61
N ILE A 116 -31.38 4.09 13.38
CA ILE A 116 -31.56 4.55 14.77
C ILE A 116 -31.37 6.06 14.91
N ARG A 117 -31.33 6.79 13.81
CA ARG A 117 -31.15 8.25 13.74
C ARG A 117 -29.88 8.76 14.45
N PHE A 118 -28.80 7.98 14.38
CA PHE A 118 -27.51 8.36 14.97
C PHE A 118 -26.57 8.93 13.90
N THR A 119 -25.93 10.07 14.23
CA THR A 119 -24.84 10.65 13.43
C THR A 119 -23.79 11.24 14.36
N LYS A 120 -22.54 10.88 14.14
CA LYS A 120 -21.38 11.48 14.79
C LYS A 120 -20.44 12.02 13.72
N ARG A 121 -20.02 13.27 13.88
CA ARG A 121 -19.02 13.91 13.02
C ARG A 121 -17.81 14.28 13.87
N GLU A 122 -16.62 14.01 13.35
CA GLU A 122 -15.34 14.32 14.00
C GLU A 122 -14.45 15.03 12.99
N ASP A 123 -13.78 16.08 13.43
CA ASP A 123 -12.76 16.81 12.68
C ASP A 123 -11.38 16.43 13.22
N PHE A 124 -10.50 15.95 12.35
CA PHE A 124 -9.14 15.53 12.69
C PHE A 124 -8.07 16.49 12.16
N THR A 125 -8.46 17.70 11.78
CA THR A 125 -7.51 18.70 11.29
C THR A 125 -6.32 18.85 12.23
N GLY A 126 -5.11 18.65 11.68
CA GLY A 126 -3.86 18.70 12.44
C GLY A 126 -3.44 17.38 13.12
N ASP A 127 -4.19 16.29 12.94
CA ASP A 127 -3.83 14.95 13.41
C ASP A 127 -3.69 13.96 12.23
N PRO A 128 -2.57 14.03 11.48
CA PRO A 128 -2.37 13.22 10.27
C PRO A 128 -2.35 11.71 10.53
N ALA A 129 -2.17 11.27 11.79
CA ALA A 129 -2.20 9.86 12.14
C ALA A 129 -3.61 9.25 12.06
N LYS A 130 -4.65 10.09 11.98
CA LYS A 130 -6.05 9.65 11.85
C LYS A 130 -6.58 9.68 10.41
N LEU A 131 -5.81 10.24 9.48
CA LEU A 131 -6.17 10.19 8.06
C LEU A 131 -6.16 8.77 7.54
N GLN A 132 -7.12 8.49 6.68
CA GLN A 132 -7.22 7.22 5.98
C GLN A 132 -7.02 7.44 4.49
N ASP A 133 -6.29 6.55 3.87
CA ASP A 133 -6.00 6.58 2.44
C ASP A 133 -6.02 5.15 1.84
N ALA A 134 -5.61 5.03 0.60
CA ALA A 134 -5.59 3.76 -0.13
C ALA A 134 -4.75 2.67 0.56
N PHE A 135 -3.73 3.05 1.35
CA PHE A 135 -2.85 2.13 2.05
C PHE A 135 -3.61 1.28 3.08
N ASP A 136 -4.64 1.83 3.72
CA ASP A 136 -5.49 1.09 4.66
C ASP A 136 -6.28 -0.05 3.97
N LEU A 137 -6.41 0.03 2.65
CA LEU A 137 -7.03 -1.00 1.80
C LEU A 137 -6.01 -1.95 1.17
N GLY A 138 -4.73 -1.78 1.48
CA GLY A 138 -3.63 -2.54 0.87
C GLY A 138 -3.21 -2.04 -0.51
N ILE A 139 -3.62 -0.82 -0.89
CA ILE A 139 -3.29 -0.18 -2.16
C ILE A 139 -2.23 0.90 -1.91
N VAL A 140 -1.14 0.82 -2.65
CA VAL A 140 -0.03 1.78 -2.53
C VAL A 140 -0.17 2.84 -3.61
N THR A 141 -0.39 4.10 -3.21
CA THR A 141 -0.49 5.26 -4.11
C THR A 141 0.45 6.38 -3.66
N PRO A 142 0.68 7.41 -4.49
CA PRO A 142 1.46 8.60 -4.09
C PRO A 142 0.89 9.36 -2.87
N ALA A 143 -0.35 9.12 -2.50
CA ALA A 143 -0.97 9.68 -1.31
C ALA A 143 -0.22 9.34 -0.01
N LEU A 144 0.58 8.25 0.00
CA LEU A 144 1.45 7.92 1.12
C LEU A 144 2.35 9.09 1.58
N TRP A 145 2.81 9.93 0.63
CA TRP A 145 3.71 11.06 0.91
C TRP A 145 3.01 12.34 1.35
N LEU A 146 1.69 12.40 1.32
CA LEU A 146 0.96 13.62 1.67
C LEU A 146 1.08 13.96 3.16
N ASN A 147 1.07 12.97 4.04
CA ASN A 147 0.96 13.17 5.49
C ASN A 147 1.92 12.31 6.32
N ARG A 148 2.85 11.61 5.67
CA ARG A 148 3.83 10.71 6.30
C ARG A 148 5.22 11.01 5.78
N ARG A 149 6.22 10.73 6.60
CA ARG A 149 7.60 10.55 6.17
C ARG A 149 7.80 9.09 5.81
N ILE A 150 8.53 8.85 4.74
CA ILE A 150 8.83 7.51 4.23
C ILE A 150 10.33 7.36 4.15
N GLU A 151 10.83 6.24 4.60
CA GLU A 151 12.22 5.86 4.53
C GLU A 151 12.30 4.48 3.91
N VAL A 152 13.06 4.33 2.83
CA VAL A 152 13.38 3.02 2.27
C VAL A 152 14.52 2.44 3.09
N LEU A 153 14.31 1.24 3.62
CA LEU A 153 15.28 0.58 4.49
C LEU A 153 16.16 -0.35 3.67
N ASP A 154 17.46 -0.29 3.94
CA ASP A 154 18.40 -1.30 3.46
C ASP A 154 18.21 -2.58 4.29
N ASP A 155 17.47 -3.53 3.72
CA ASP A 155 17.14 -4.81 4.36
C ASP A 155 17.47 -5.96 3.40
N PRO A 156 18.65 -6.58 3.57
CA PRO A 156 19.08 -7.67 2.68
C PRO A 156 18.14 -8.88 2.67
N GLU A 157 17.42 -9.15 3.76
CA GLU A 157 16.44 -10.23 3.82
C GLU A 157 15.22 -9.90 2.96
N ALA A 158 14.70 -8.67 3.07
CA ALA A 158 13.61 -8.22 2.20
C ALA A 158 14.02 -8.26 0.72
N ALA A 159 15.19 -7.74 0.39
CA ALA A 159 15.73 -7.75 -0.97
C ALA A 159 15.87 -9.18 -1.53
N ALA A 160 16.37 -10.13 -0.74
CA ALA A 160 16.48 -11.54 -1.14
C ALA A 160 15.10 -12.19 -1.42
N ASN A 161 14.03 -11.66 -0.80
CA ASN A 161 12.65 -12.10 -1.01
C ASN A 161 11.91 -11.29 -2.12
N GLY A 162 12.61 -10.43 -2.87
CA GLY A 162 12.02 -9.55 -3.88
C GLY A 162 11.05 -8.53 -3.26
N GLU A 163 11.42 -7.96 -2.11
CA GLU A 163 10.62 -7.03 -1.36
C GLU A 163 11.37 -5.72 -1.10
N ILE A 164 10.65 -4.61 -1.16
CA ILE A 164 11.11 -3.30 -0.71
C ILE A 164 10.53 -3.07 0.68
N LYS A 165 11.40 -2.92 1.67
CA LYS A 165 10.99 -2.57 3.03
C LYS A 165 11.03 -1.08 3.23
N ILE A 166 9.92 -0.53 3.72
CA ILE A 166 9.81 0.90 4.03
C ILE A 166 9.37 1.10 5.47
N ARG A 167 9.80 2.23 6.03
CA ARG A 167 9.30 2.76 7.30
C ARG A 167 8.46 3.99 7.02
N LEU A 168 7.25 4.01 7.60
CA LEU A 168 6.36 5.17 7.54
C LEU A 168 6.16 5.68 8.97
N TYR A 169 6.24 6.99 9.15
CA TYR A 169 6.01 7.63 10.44
C TYR A 169 5.39 9.02 10.24
N TRP A 170 4.65 9.43 11.26
CA TRP A 170 4.03 10.74 11.27
C TRP A 170 4.98 11.76 11.93
N PRO A 171 4.92 13.04 11.53
CA PRO A 171 5.75 14.08 12.14
C PRO A 171 5.56 14.25 13.64
N LYS A 172 4.42 13.79 14.17
CA LYS A 172 4.09 13.81 15.59
C LYS A 172 3.63 12.43 16.03
N GLY A 173 4.05 12.01 17.22
CA GLY A 173 3.73 10.71 17.79
C GLY A 173 4.91 9.73 17.76
N ASP A 174 4.75 8.63 18.47
CA ASP A 174 5.75 7.57 18.65
C ASP A 174 5.40 6.27 17.90
N MET A 175 4.35 6.31 17.09
CA MET A 175 3.93 5.16 16.28
C MET A 175 4.63 5.17 14.93
N MET A 176 5.06 3.99 14.50
CA MET A 176 5.60 3.78 13.16
C MET A 176 4.94 2.57 12.49
N LEU A 177 4.93 2.57 11.18
CA LEU A 177 4.59 1.41 10.38
C LEU A 177 5.85 0.92 9.65
N LEU A 178 6.05 -0.39 9.64
CA LEU A 178 6.96 -1.06 8.72
C LEU A 178 6.12 -1.73 7.66
N ALA A 179 6.45 -1.53 6.40
CA ALA A 179 5.72 -2.12 5.28
C ALA A 179 6.68 -2.80 4.31
N TRP A 180 6.23 -3.89 3.72
CA TRP A 180 6.96 -4.66 2.71
C TRP A 180 6.13 -4.68 1.44
N LEU A 181 6.69 -4.10 0.39
CA LEU A 181 6.09 -4.04 -0.93
C LEU A 181 6.73 -5.10 -1.81
N ASP A 182 5.98 -5.67 -2.73
CA ASP A 182 6.54 -6.45 -3.82
C ASP A 182 7.46 -5.56 -4.68
N GLU A 183 8.68 -5.99 -4.94
CA GLU A 183 9.65 -5.16 -5.65
C GLU A 183 9.24 -4.90 -7.10
N LYS A 184 8.59 -5.85 -7.75
CA LYS A 184 8.22 -5.77 -9.15
C LYS A 184 6.92 -5.00 -9.36
N ASP A 185 5.87 -5.41 -8.67
CA ASP A 185 4.50 -4.98 -8.91
C ASP A 185 3.99 -3.95 -7.88
N LEU A 186 4.80 -3.62 -6.87
CA LEU A 186 4.61 -2.58 -5.85
C LEU A 186 3.32 -2.72 -5.02
N TRP A 187 2.74 -3.92 -4.95
CA TRP A 187 1.61 -4.17 -4.06
C TRP A 187 2.08 -4.43 -2.62
N LEU A 188 1.25 -4.07 -1.66
CA LEU A 188 1.55 -4.24 -0.24
C LEU A 188 1.41 -5.71 0.16
N LYS A 189 2.51 -6.35 0.60
CA LYS A 189 2.54 -7.76 1.07
C LYS A 189 2.28 -7.87 2.56
N ARG A 190 2.83 -6.94 3.32
CA ARG A 190 2.75 -6.95 4.79
C ARG A 190 2.90 -5.54 5.34
N PHE A 191 2.22 -5.24 6.44
CA PHE A 191 2.66 -4.17 7.31
C PHE A 191 2.62 -4.57 8.79
N GLU A 192 3.42 -3.87 9.59
CA GLU A 192 3.45 -3.98 11.03
C GLU A 192 3.32 -2.60 11.65
N LYS A 193 2.37 -2.46 12.58
CA LYS A 193 2.25 -1.27 13.41
C LYS A 193 3.05 -1.49 14.69
N ARG A 194 3.96 -0.56 15.00
CA ARG A 194 4.86 -0.63 16.14
C ARG A 194 4.85 0.68 16.93
N THR A 195 5.09 0.60 18.21
CA THR A 195 5.41 1.76 19.05
C THR A 195 6.83 2.26 18.76
N GLY A 196 7.18 3.44 19.25
CA GLY A 196 8.50 4.04 19.04
C GLY A 196 9.67 3.23 19.60
N ASP A 197 9.44 2.43 20.64
CA ASP A 197 10.40 1.47 21.18
C ASP A 197 10.52 0.17 20.35
N GLY A 198 9.77 0.06 19.25
CA GLY A 198 9.78 -1.09 18.36
C GLY A 198 8.80 -2.22 18.74
N THR A 199 8.03 -2.09 19.80
CA THR A 199 7.07 -3.12 20.24
C THR A 199 5.95 -3.29 19.21
N LEU A 200 5.75 -4.53 18.73
CA LEU A 200 4.70 -4.87 17.79
C LEU A 200 3.32 -4.68 18.43
N GLN A 201 2.42 -4.02 17.73
CA GLN A 201 1.01 -3.83 18.11
C GLN A 201 0.07 -4.65 17.23
N LEU A 202 0.37 -4.69 15.95
CA LEU A 202 -0.47 -5.31 14.93
C LEU A 202 0.40 -5.73 13.75
N LYS A 203 0.13 -6.91 13.19
CA LYS A 203 0.67 -7.35 11.90
C LYS A 203 -0.49 -7.64 10.94
N VAL A 204 -0.36 -7.17 9.72
CA VAL A 204 -1.31 -7.43 8.63
C VAL A 204 -0.56 -8.10 7.47
N LEU A 205 -1.12 -9.18 6.97
CA LEU A 205 -0.67 -9.86 5.76
C LEU A 205 -1.69 -9.63 4.65
N TYR A 206 -1.19 -9.26 3.50
CA TYR A 206 -1.96 -9.09 2.27
C TYR A 206 -1.60 -10.22 1.32
N MET A 207 -2.58 -10.84 0.73
CA MET A 207 -2.39 -12.05 -0.08
C MET A 207 -3.26 -12.04 -1.33
N ASN A 208 -2.98 -12.99 -2.21
CA ASN A 208 -3.73 -13.21 -3.45
C ASN A 208 -3.85 -11.93 -4.30
N PRO A 209 -2.69 -11.27 -4.65
CA PRO A 209 -2.71 -10.03 -5.40
C PRO A 209 -3.34 -10.21 -6.77
N ARG A 210 -4.11 -9.22 -7.23
CA ARG A 210 -4.66 -9.14 -8.57
C ARG A 210 -4.43 -7.78 -9.17
N LYS A 211 -4.14 -7.75 -10.47
CA LYS A 211 -4.14 -6.50 -11.24
C LYS A 211 -5.58 -6.17 -11.63
N VAL A 212 -6.12 -5.10 -11.09
CA VAL A 212 -7.51 -4.71 -11.29
C VAL A 212 -7.60 -3.58 -12.31
N GLY A 213 -8.50 -3.75 -13.29
CA GLY A 213 -8.71 -2.80 -14.38
C GLY A 213 -7.47 -2.50 -15.22
N GLY A 214 -6.41 -3.30 -15.11
CA GLY A 214 -5.12 -3.02 -15.72
C GLY A 214 -4.32 -1.88 -15.06
N VAL A 215 -4.88 -1.24 -14.02
CA VAL A 215 -4.38 0.02 -13.44
C VAL A 215 -3.56 -0.22 -12.18
N ILE A 216 -4.09 -1.00 -11.22
CA ILE A 216 -3.43 -1.22 -9.93
C ILE A 216 -3.33 -2.70 -9.59
N TRP A 217 -2.29 -3.04 -8.83
CA TRP A 217 -2.22 -4.28 -8.09
C TRP A 217 -2.80 -4.08 -6.69
N MET A 218 -3.64 -5.00 -6.24
CA MET A 218 -4.16 -5.00 -4.89
C MET A 218 -4.35 -6.42 -4.36
N PRO A 219 -4.22 -6.62 -3.06
CA PRO A 219 -4.55 -7.90 -2.43
C PRO A 219 -6.05 -8.16 -2.48
N THR A 220 -6.43 -9.43 -2.52
CA THR A 220 -7.84 -9.83 -2.39
C THR A 220 -8.14 -10.54 -1.07
N THR A 221 -7.11 -10.85 -0.29
CA THR A 221 -7.24 -11.45 1.05
C THR A 221 -6.37 -10.67 2.03
N VAL A 222 -6.93 -10.34 3.18
CA VAL A 222 -6.26 -9.61 4.26
C VAL A 222 -6.38 -10.40 5.55
N GLU A 223 -5.25 -10.70 6.18
CA GLU A 223 -5.20 -11.34 7.49
C GLU A 223 -4.58 -10.41 8.52
N ILE A 224 -5.22 -10.30 9.68
CA ILE A 224 -4.70 -9.54 10.81
C ILE A 224 -4.28 -10.46 11.95
N TYR A 225 -3.18 -10.05 12.62
CA TYR A 225 -2.59 -10.77 13.74
C TYR A 225 -2.34 -9.81 14.90
N SER A 226 -2.65 -10.25 16.11
CA SER A 226 -2.32 -9.53 17.33
C SER A 226 -0.80 -9.55 17.60
N ALA A 227 -0.36 -8.74 18.56
CA ALA A 227 1.06 -8.58 18.91
C ALA A 227 1.76 -9.90 19.30
N ASP A 228 1.03 -10.83 19.91
CA ASP A 228 1.49 -12.17 20.29
C ASP A 228 1.48 -13.19 19.13
N GLY A 229 1.14 -12.74 17.90
CA GLY A 229 1.15 -13.58 16.70
C GLY A 229 -0.10 -14.41 16.48
N GLU A 230 -1.14 -14.27 17.34
CA GLU A 230 -2.39 -14.99 17.14
C GLU A 230 -3.22 -14.36 16.01
N LYS A 231 -3.70 -15.21 15.08
CA LYS A 231 -4.56 -14.75 13.97
C LYS A 231 -5.88 -14.23 14.52
N ALA A 232 -6.15 -12.96 14.26
CA ALA A 232 -7.29 -12.25 14.77
C ALA A 232 -8.47 -12.20 13.78
N GLY A 233 -8.17 -12.07 12.48
CA GLY A 233 -9.23 -12.01 11.47
C GLY A 233 -8.74 -12.27 10.07
N THR A 234 -9.70 -12.60 9.18
CA THR A 234 -9.49 -12.66 7.73
C THR A 234 -10.64 -11.95 7.04
N SER A 235 -10.32 -11.15 6.05
CA SER A 235 -11.27 -10.52 5.15
C SER A 235 -10.89 -10.81 3.70
N GLU A 236 -11.90 -10.93 2.84
CA GLU A 236 -11.74 -11.10 1.41
C GLU A 236 -12.41 -9.96 0.67
N TYR A 237 -11.77 -9.47 -0.40
CA TYR A 237 -12.31 -8.45 -1.28
C TYR A 237 -12.88 -9.09 -2.55
N THR A 238 -14.15 -8.81 -2.82
CA THR A 238 -14.88 -9.27 -4.01
C THR A 238 -15.51 -8.10 -4.75
N ASP A 239 -16.05 -8.33 -5.93
CA ASP A 239 -16.74 -7.32 -6.76
C ASP A 239 -15.96 -6.03 -6.97
N ILE A 240 -14.64 -6.17 -7.16
CA ILE A 240 -13.71 -5.05 -7.26
C ILE A 240 -13.85 -4.38 -8.62
N LYS A 241 -14.11 -3.07 -8.61
CA LYS A 241 -14.19 -2.20 -9.79
C LYS A 241 -13.38 -0.94 -9.56
N VAL A 242 -12.56 -0.55 -10.53
CA VAL A 242 -11.76 0.67 -10.49
C VAL A 242 -12.25 1.69 -11.51
N ASN A 243 -12.02 2.97 -11.23
CA ASN A 243 -12.31 4.09 -12.12
C ASN A 243 -13.78 4.14 -12.57
N THR A 244 -14.68 3.92 -11.63
CA THR A 244 -16.13 3.96 -11.90
C THR A 244 -16.70 5.38 -11.93
N GLY A 245 -15.89 6.39 -11.61
CA GLY A 245 -16.29 7.79 -11.60
C GLY A 245 -17.14 8.15 -10.39
N LEU A 246 -16.70 7.74 -9.19
CA LEU A 246 -17.40 8.01 -7.95
C LEU A 246 -17.62 9.52 -7.75
N PRO A 247 -18.87 9.99 -7.55
CA PRO A 247 -19.16 11.39 -7.30
C PRO A 247 -18.71 11.81 -5.90
N ASP A 248 -18.33 13.07 -5.72
CA ASP A 248 -17.90 13.60 -4.42
C ASP A 248 -19.01 13.57 -3.36
N SER A 249 -20.27 13.73 -3.81
CA SER A 249 -21.46 13.64 -2.93
C SER A 249 -21.62 12.28 -2.25
N LEU A 250 -20.97 11.24 -2.75
CA LEU A 250 -20.95 9.93 -2.07
C LEU A 250 -20.26 10.00 -0.70
N PHE A 251 -19.36 10.97 -0.51
CA PHE A 251 -18.53 11.12 0.69
C PHE A 251 -18.96 12.29 1.60
N GLU A 252 -20.22 12.71 1.50
CA GLU A 252 -20.81 13.77 2.30
C GLU A 252 -21.75 13.28 3.41
#